data_748d096594dce9069fd79db2a59f6b7a
#
_entry.id   748d096594dce9069fd79db2a59f6b7a
#
_cell.length_a   1.000
_cell.length_b   1.000
_cell.length_c   1.000
_cell.angle_alpha   90.00
_cell.angle_beta   90.00
_cell.angle_gamma   90.00
#
_symmetry.space_group_name_H-M   'P 1'
#
loop_
_entity.id
_entity.type
_entity.pdbx_description
1 polymer ?
#
loop_
_entity_poly.entity_id
_entity_poly.type
_entity_poly.pdbx_seq_one_letter_code
_entity_poly.pdbx_strand_id
1 'polypeptide(L)'
;MEKFKYYKELIGAIILAGLMILVALRISDIASGIDALITAFVPLIVGACMAFVLDILVVRYERWLWPRIKSGWRYKIRRPLSIILSFVTISLIVYFIARMAVPQLVHSITLIVSAAPQLYLDFQQWIYHLSNTIPLASNPTVLNTLNGESVVNYTREWGTKGGTYVVNTMGTILSWTVNIALGLIFAIYMLLDKERLMSQGKRILKAYASDTWVNRVTYVAKVAVQTFSSFFVGQFIDALILGIMVGVTLWICNISYATTIACVIGLTGLIPLVGIYVGGLMGAVILLTISPMDALIYVIILEVLHQIESNVIYPKIVGNSVGLPGLWVFAAVIIGGSLMGVTGMIIGVPLVATCYKLLMTDVEERLASNEGL
;
A
#
# COMPACT_ATOMS: atom_id res chain seq x y z
N MET A 1 5.57 53.54 37.00
CA MET A 1 5.04 52.83 35.82
C MET A 1 5.82 51.56 35.47
N GLU A 2 7.14 51.50 35.63
CA GLU A 2 7.96 50.29 35.33
C GLU A 2 7.62 49.06 36.15
N LYS A 3 7.38 49.19 37.48
CA LYS A 3 6.99 48.06 38.34
C LYS A 3 5.69 47.37 37.90
N PHE A 4 4.73 48.14 37.37
CA PHE A 4 3.47 47.59 36.90
C PHE A 4 3.60 46.79 35.62
N LYS A 5 4.52 47.18 34.74
CA LYS A 5 4.88 46.45 33.49
C LYS A 5 5.55 45.13 33.83
N TYR A 6 6.48 45.13 34.77
CA TYR A 6 7.19 43.92 35.23
C TYR A 6 6.24 42.87 35.84
N TYR A 7 5.26 43.29 36.69
CA TYR A 7 4.24 42.37 37.21
C TYR A 7 3.35 41.77 36.16
N LYS A 8 3.02 42.52 35.10
CA LYS A 8 2.21 42.05 33.98
C LYS A 8 2.97 40.96 33.15
N GLU A 9 4.26 41.16 32.91
CA GLU A 9 5.12 40.21 32.22
C GLU A 9 5.33 38.94 33.07
N LEU A 10 5.51 39.09 34.40
CA LEU A 10 5.66 37.97 35.31
C LEU A 10 4.36 37.12 35.41
N ILE A 11 3.21 37.76 35.49
CA ILE A 11 1.90 37.07 35.49
C ILE A 11 1.70 36.37 34.14
N GLY A 12 2.05 37.00 33.02
CA GLY A 12 2.02 36.40 31.70
C GLY A 12 2.87 35.15 31.59
N ALA A 13 4.11 35.20 32.12
CA ALA A 13 5.03 34.07 32.14
C ALA A 13 4.51 32.92 33.00
N ILE A 14 3.92 33.20 34.16
CA ILE A 14 3.34 32.20 35.07
C ILE A 14 2.11 31.52 34.41
N ILE A 15 1.25 32.31 33.77
CA ILE A 15 0.11 31.75 33.03
C ILE A 15 0.56 30.88 31.88
N LEU A 16 1.59 31.31 31.11
CA LEU A 16 2.15 30.55 30.00
C LEU A 16 2.80 29.23 30.50
N ALA A 17 3.57 29.29 31.60
CA ALA A 17 4.14 28.12 32.22
C ALA A 17 3.07 27.15 32.74
N GLY A 18 2.03 27.65 33.39
CA GLY A 18 0.88 26.85 33.82
C GLY A 18 0.15 26.19 32.68
N LEU A 19 -0.01 26.90 31.57
CA LEU A 19 -0.64 26.37 30.35
C LEU A 19 0.23 25.30 29.68
N MET A 20 1.55 25.50 29.64
CA MET A 20 2.49 24.48 29.14
C MET A 20 2.47 23.22 30.01
N ILE A 21 2.44 23.35 31.34
CA ILE A 21 2.33 22.22 32.25
C ILE A 21 0.99 21.49 32.06
N LEU A 22 -0.13 22.19 31.92
CA LEU A 22 -1.44 21.61 31.65
C LEU A 22 -1.47 20.85 30.31
N VAL A 23 -0.85 21.40 29.26
CA VAL A 23 -0.73 20.73 27.97
C VAL A 23 0.17 19.49 28.10
N ALA A 24 1.29 19.59 28.80
CA ALA A 24 2.21 18.46 29.00
C ALA A 24 1.56 17.32 29.81
N LEU A 25 0.74 17.63 30.81
CA LEU A 25 0.01 16.64 31.61
C LEU A 25 -1.15 15.98 30.82
N ARG A 26 -1.69 16.67 29.82
CA ARG A 26 -2.81 16.19 29.00
C ARG A 26 -2.40 15.76 27.60
N ILE A 27 -1.11 15.66 27.32
CA ILE A 27 -0.59 15.35 25.97
C ILE A 27 -1.05 13.96 25.50
N SER A 28 -1.16 12.99 26.41
CA SER A 28 -1.68 11.65 26.12
C SER A 28 -3.17 11.67 25.77
N ASP A 29 -3.97 12.48 26.47
CA ASP A 29 -5.41 12.61 26.20
C ASP A 29 -5.65 13.33 24.88
N ILE A 30 -4.85 14.35 24.57
CA ILE A 30 -4.88 15.05 23.28
C ILE A 30 -4.46 14.13 22.15
N ALA A 31 -3.38 13.37 22.35
CA ALA A 31 -2.89 12.41 21.35
C ALA A 31 -3.93 11.32 21.07
N SER A 32 -4.56 10.75 22.12
CA SER A 32 -5.62 9.75 21.95
C SER A 32 -6.88 10.33 21.28
N GLY A 33 -7.22 11.58 21.58
CA GLY A 33 -8.31 12.29 20.89
C GLY A 33 -8.04 12.51 19.40
N ILE A 34 -6.81 12.88 19.04
CA ILE A 34 -6.39 13.03 17.64
C ILE A 34 -6.41 11.67 16.94
N ASP A 35 -5.92 10.62 17.58
CA ASP A 35 -5.92 9.26 17.04
C ASP A 35 -7.35 8.75 16.79
N ALA A 36 -8.27 8.99 17.74
CA ALA A 36 -9.69 8.68 17.59
C ALA A 36 -10.33 9.44 16.42
N LEU A 37 -9.99 10.71 16.24
CA LEU A 37 -10.45 11.50 15.08
C LEU A 37 -9.89 10.93 13.77
N ILE A 38 -8.59 10.67 13.68
CA ILE A 38 -7.98 10.08 12.49
C ILE A 38 -8.65 8.74 12.15
N THR A 39 -8.85 7.89 13.16
CA THR A 39 -9.50 6.58 13.00
C THR A 39 -10.94 6.72 12.51
N ALA A 40 -11.68 7.72 12.97
CA ALA A 40 -13.04 8.00 12.50
C ALA A 40 -13.08 8.44 11.02
N PHE A 41 -12.01 9.07 10.51
CA PHE A 41 -11.90 9.45 9.10
C PHE A 41 -11.39 8.33 8.18
N VAL A 42 -10.83 7.25 8.72
CA VAL A 42 -10.28 6.12 7.92
C VAL A 42 -11.29 5.59 6.90
N PRO A 43 -12.57 5.28 7.23
CA PRO A 43 -13.54 4.81 6.25
C PRO A 43 -13.79 5.81 5.12
N LEU A 44 -13.77 7.10 5.41
CA LEU A 44 -13.97 8.16 4.42
C LEU A 44 -12.77 8.29 3.49
N ILE A 45 -11.55 8.19 4.02
CA ILE A 45 -10.32 8.20 3.23
C ILE A 45 -10.26 6.97 2.33
N VAL A 46 -10.53 5.79 2.89
CA VAL A 46 -10.59 4.53 2.12
C VAL A 46 -11.66 4.63 1.04
N GLY A 47 -12.85 5.13 1.37
CA GLY A 47 -13.94 5.34 0.41
C GLY A 47 -13.60 6.34 -0.67
N ALA A 48 -12.92 7.44 -0.36
CA ALA A 48 -12.44 8.39 -1.35
C ALA A 48 -11.40 7.77 -2.30
N CYS A 49 -10.49 6.95 -1.78
CA CYS A 49 -9.52 6.20 -2.60
C CYS A 49 -10.23 5.17 -3.49
N MET A 50 -11.20 4.43 -2.95
CA MET A 50 -12.02 3.50 -3.72
C MET A 50 -12.81 4.23 -4.82
N ALA A 51 -13.44 5.37 -4.49
CA ALA A 51 -14.15 6.19 -5.46
C ALA A 51 -13.22 6.66 -6.58
N PHE A 52 -12.00 7.04 -6.24
CA PHE A 52 -11.00 7.49 -7.20
C PHE A 52 -10.59 6.35 -8.17
N VAL A 53 -10.29 5.16 -7.64
CA VAL A 53 -9.94 3.99 -8.47
C VAL A 53 -11.13 3.55 -9.34
N LEU A 54 -12.34 3.50 -8.76
CA LEU A 54 -13.56 3.19 -9.51
C LEU A 54 -13.85 4.24 -10.60
N ASP A 55 -13.61 5.52 -10.34
CA ASP A 55 -13.85 6.62 -11.31
C ASP A 55 -13.06 6.44 -12.59
N ILE A 56 -11.85 5.86 -12.51
CA ILE A 56 -11.04 5.57 -13.71
C ILE A 56 -11.80 4.61 -14.65
N LEU A 57 -12.39 3.55 -14.08
CA LEU A 57 -13.20 2.60 -14.85
C LEU A 57 -14.54 3.20 -15.27
N VAL A 58 -15.20 3.94 -14.39
CA VAL A 58 -16.48 4.62 -14.68
C VAL A 58 -16.33 5.52 -15.91
N VAL A 59 -15.31 6.38 -15.94
CA VAL A 59 -15.02 7.27 -17.07
C VAL A 59 -14.70 6.47 -18.33
N ARG A 60 -14.01 5.32 -18.20
CA ARG A 60 -13.71 4.44 -19.32
C ARG A 60 -14.98 3.82 -19.90
N TYR A 61 -15.88 3.27 -19.05
CA TYR A 61 -17.15 2.70 -19.45
C TYR A 61 -18.11 3.76 -20.01
N GLU A 62 -18.16 4.94 -19.43
CA GLU A 62 -18.94 6.06 -19.96
C GLU A 62 -18.55 6.42 -21.39
N ARG A 63 -17.24 6.45 -21.70
CA ARG A 63 -16.74 6.74 -23.05
C ARG A 63 -17.00 5.59 -24.03
N TRP A 64 -16.89 4.36 -23.56
CA TRP A 64 -17.03 3.18 -24.40
C TRP A 64 -18.48 2.85 -24.73
N LEU A 65 -19.37 2.90 -23.75
CA LEU A 65 -20.78 2.52 -23.93
C LEU A 65 -21.65 3.67 -24.51
N TRP A 66 -21.28 4.92 -24.23
CA TRP A 66 -22.09 6.09 -24.64
C TRP A 66 -21.26 7.24 -25.25
N PRO A 67 -20.54 7.03 -26.33
CA PRO A 67 -19.59 8.02 -26.86
C PRO A 67 -20.22 9.32 -27.38
N ARG A 68 -21.54 9.33 -27.67
CA ARG A 68 -22.21 10.46 -28.36
C ARG A 68 -23.51 10.95 -27.71
N ILE A 69 -23.91 10.43 -26.57
CA ILE A 69 -25.19 10.79 -25.94
C ILE A 69 -25.01 12.02 -25.06
N LYS A 70 -25.65 13.14 -25.45
CA LYS A 70 -25.58 14.42 -24.75
C LYS A 70 -26.85 14.78 -23.96
N SER A 71 -28.00 14.11 -24.18
CA SER A 71 -29.27 14.44 -23.51
C SER A 71 -30.24 13.25 -23.51
N GLY A 72 -31.27 13.30 -22.68
CA GLY A 72 -32.35 12.32 -22.59
C GLY A 72 -32.21 11.35 -21.41
N TRP A 73 -33.15 10.39 -21.32
CA TRP A 73 -33.19 9.38 -20.24
C TRP A 73 -31.91 8.53 -20.16
N ARG A 74 -31.36 8.20 -21.32
CA ARG A 74 -30.08 7.47 -21.45
C ARG A 74 -28.89 8.21 -20.83
N TYR A 75 -28.88 9.53 -20.86
CA TYR A 75 -27.86 10.35 -20.22
C TYR A 75 -27.94 10.24 -18.68
N LYS A 76 -29.16 10.21 -18.10
CA LYS A 76 -29.35 10.08 -16.65
C LYS A 76 -28.92 8.71 -16.12
N ILE A 77 -29.11 7.63 -16.90
CA ILE A 77 -28.75 6.26 -16.51
C ILE A 77 -27.27 5.94 -16.79
N ARG A 78 -26.62 6.68 -17.65
CA ARG A 78 -25.24 6.44 -18.06
C ARG A 78 -24.31 6.29 -16.86
N ARG A 79 -24.37 7.24 -15.92
CA ARG A 79 -23.45 7.27 -14.78
C ARG A 79 -23.74 6.16 -13.76
N PRO A 80 -24.97 5.96 -13.27
CA PRO A 80 -25.26 4.84 -12.36
C PRO A 80 -24.89 3.49 -12.95
N LEU A 81 -25.17 3.26 -14.23
CA LEU A 81 -24.85 2.00 -14.88
C LEU A 81 -23.35 1.77 -15.04
N SER A 82 -22.58 2.82 -15.37
CA SER A 82 -21.13 2.75 -15.43
C SER A 82 -20.50 2.49 -14.05
N ILE A 83 -21.09 3.03 -12.97
CA ILE A 83 -20.67 2.77 -11.60
C ILE A 83 -20.92 1.29 -11.24
N ILE A 84 -22.11 0.77 -11.51
CA ILE A 84 -22.44 -0.63 -11.27
C ILE A 84 -21.49 -1.55 -12.05
N LEU A 85 -21.27 -1.26 -13.35
CA LEU A 85 -20.39 -2.06 -14.18
C LEU A 85 -18.93 -2.04 -13.68
N SER A 86 -18.43 -0.88 -13.28
CA SER A 86 -17.09 -0.73 -12.68
C SER A 86 -16.97 -1.52 -11.39
N PHE A 87 -18.00 -1.45 -10.55
CA PHE A 87 -18.07 -2.19 -9.30
C PHE A 87 -18.09 -3.71 -9.53
N VAL A 88 -18.93 -4.18 -10.44
CA VAL A 88 -19.00 -5.61 -10.82
C VAL A 88 -17.65 -6.07 -11.38
N THR A 89 -16.99 -5.27 -12.21
CA THR A 89 -15.68 -5.62 -12.76
C THR A 89 -14.62 -5.77 -11.68
N ILE A 90 -14.51 -4.80 -10.76
CA ILE A 90 -13.54 -4.92 -9.65
C ILE A 90 -13.90 -6.08 -8.73
N SER A 91 -15.19 -6.26 -8.40
CA SER A 91 -15.63 -7.39 -7.56
C SER A 91 -15.33 -8.73 -8.21
N LEU A 92 -15.50 -8.87 -9.52
CA LEU A 92 -15.13 -10.08 -10.25
C LEU A 92 -13.61 -10.32 -10.21
N ILE A 93 -12.81 -9.29 -10.46
CA ILE A 93 -11.34 -9.39 -10.40
C ILE A 93 -10.93 -9.85 -9.00
N VAL A 94 -11.41 -9.17 -7.94
CA VAL A 94 -11.10 -9.53 -6.56
C VAL A 94 -11.58 -10.94 -6.22
N TYR A 95 -12.78 -11.33 -6.67
CA TYR A 95 -13.32 -12.67 -6.46
C TYR A 95 -12.44 -13.75 -7.11
N PHE A 96 -12.06 -13.58 -8.38
CA PHE A 96 -11.18 -14.54 -9.06
C PHE A 96 -9.82 -14.66 -8.39
N ILE A 97 -9.23 -13.51 -8.02
CA ILE A 97 -7.95 -13.47 -7.32
C ILE A 97 -8.07 -14.18 -5.95
N ALA A 98 -9.10 -13.83 -5.16
CA ALA A 98 -9.34 -14.46 -3.87
C ALA A 98 -9.58 -15.97 -4.00
N ARG A 99 -10.40 -16.39 -4.97
CA ARG A 99 -10.71 -17.80 -5.24
C ARG A 99 -9.48 -18.62 -5.62
N MET A 100 -8.51 -18.00 -6.31
CA MET A 100 -7.26 -18.66 -6.70
C MET A 100 -6.21 -18.60 -5.60
N ALA A 101 -5.99 -17.41 -5.00
CA ALA A 101 -4.88 -17.20 -4.08
C ALA A 101 -5.18 -17.68 -2.65
N VAL A 102 -6.37 -17.41 -2.11
CA VAL A 102 -6.66 -17.69 -0.69
C VAL A 102 -6.57 -19.18 -0.33
N PRO A 103 -7.17 -20.13 -1.08
CA PRO A 103 -7.06 -21.56 -0.74
C PRO A 103 -5.61 -22.05 -0.76
N GLN A 104 -4.85 -21.54 -1.72
CA GLN A 104 -3.45 -21.95 -1.89
C GLN A 104 -2.55 -21.33 -0.82
N LEU A 105 -2.79 -20.08 -0.41
CA LEU A 105 -2.10 -19.46 0.72
C LEU A 105 -2.37 -20.22 2.03
N VAL A 106 -3.64 -20.54 2.29
CA VAL A 106 -4.01 -21.32 3.48
C VAL A 106 -3.34 -22.69 3.46
N HIS A 107 -3.38 -23.38 2.32
CA HIS A 107 -2.71 -24.67 2.16
C HIS A 107 -1.19 -24.55 2.36
N SER A 108 -0.55 -23.53 1.79
CA SER A 108 0.89 -23.29 1.93
C SER A 108 1.28 -22.97 3.37
N ILE A 109 0.52 -22.14 4.07
CA ILE A 109 0.74 -21.84 5.49
C ILE A 109 0.62 -23.13 6.33
N THR A 110 -0.39 -23.97 6.06
CA THR A 110 -0.54 -25.25 6.77
C THR A 110 0.61 -26.19 6.48
N LEU A 111 1.09 -26.27 5.25
CA LEU A 111 2.27 -27.05 4.87
C LEU A 111 3.52 -26.55 5.59
N ILE A 112 3.76 -25.24 5.62
CA ILE A 112 4.92 -24.63 6.31
C ILE A 112 4.88 -24.98 7.80
N VAL A 113 3.72 -24.78 8.44
CA VAL A 113 3.56 -25.07 9.88
C VAL A 113 3.77 -26.56 10.17
N SER A 114 3.26 -27.44 9.32
CA SER A 114 3.44 -28.89 9.48
C SER A 114 4.84 -29.39 9.12
N ALA A 115 5.50 -28.77 8.16
CA ALA A 115 6.86 -29.12 7.73
C ALA A 115 7.96 -28.48 8.59
N ALA A 116 7.66 -27.39 9.31
CA ALA A 116 8.63 -26.64 10.10
C ALA A 116 9.47 -27.52 11.08
N PRO A 117 8.89 -28.50 11.82
CA PRO A 117 9.67 -29.38 12.68
C PRO A 117 10.67 -30.24 11.90
N GLN A 118 10.25 -30.76 10.73
CA GLN A 118 11.10 -31.60 9.89
C GLN A 118 12.23 -30.80 9.23
N LEU A 119 11.90 -29.65 8.68
CA LEU A 119 12.88 -28.71 8.11
C LEU A 119 13.96 -28.32 9.13
N TYR A 120 13.55 -28.16 10.38
CA TYR A 120 14.49 -27.87 11.45
C TYR A 120 15.43 -29.03 11.74
N LEU A 121 14.91 -30.25 11.79
CA LEU A 121 15.75 -31.47 11.98
C LEU A 121 16.73 -31.66 10.81
N ASP A 122 16.27 -31.47 9.59
CA ASP A 122 17.09 -31.54 8.39
C ASP A 122 18.17 -30.44 8.38
N PHE A 123 17.86 -29.26 8.81
CA PHE A 123 18.80 -28.15 8.98
C PHE A 123 19.85 -28.44 10.07
N GLN A 124 19.45 -29.03 11.20
CA GLN A 124 20.38 -29.47 12.22
C GLN A 124 21.33 -30.52 11.70
N GLN A 125 20.82 -31.52 10.96
CA GLN A 125 21.66 -32.56 10.35
C GLN A 125 22.65 -31.97 9.33
N TRP A 126 22.17 -30.99 8.53
CA TRP A 126 23.00 -30.32 7.56
C TRP A 126 24.13 -29.52 8.23
N ILE A 127 23.82 -28.76 9.30
CA ILE A 127 24.85 -28.05 10.09
C ILE A 127 25.82 -29.02 10.74
N TYR A 128 25.33 -30.12 11.27
CA TYR A 128 26.19 -31.14 11.86
C TYR A 128 27.16 -31.76 10.82
N HIS A 129 26.69 -32.02 9.61
CA HIS A 129 27.54 -32.43 8.50
C HIS A 129 28.55 -31.34 8.10
N LEU A 130 28.12 -30.10 8.07
CA LEU A 130 28.99 -28.98 7.75
C LEU A 130 30.05 -28.72 8.83
N SER A 131 29.71 -28.90 10.11
CA SER A 131 30.64 -28.75 11.23
C SER A 131 31.76 -29.79 11.22
N ASN A 132 31.50 -30.96 10.66
CA ASN A 132 32.54 -32.00 10.46
C ASN A 132 33.45 -31.68 9.28
N THR A 133 33.05 -30.79 8.37
CA THR A 133 33.81 -30.46 7.15
C THR A 133 34.52 -29.09 7.28
N ILE A 134 34.02 -28.18 8.12
CA ILE A 134 34.55 -26.81 8.29
C ILE A 134 34.82 -26.54 9.77
N PRO A 135 36.09 -26.26 10.19
CA PRO A 135 36.45 -26.05 11.59
C PRO A 135 35.75 -24.86 12.30
N LEU A 136 35.18 -23.89 11.54
CA LEU A 136 34.46 -22.74 12.07
C LEU A 136 33.07 -23.09 12.62
N ALA A 137 32.46 -24.16 12.16
CA ALA A 137 31.12 -24.58 12.57
C ALA A 137 31.13 -25.47 13.85
N SER A 138 32.30 -25.85 14.32
CA SER A 138 32.47 -26.63 15.56
C SER A 138 32.44 -25.81 16.84
N ASN A 139 32.10 -24.51 16.76
CA ASN A 139 32.03 -23.63 17.92
C ASN A 139 30.87 -24.06 18.82
N PRO A 140 31.09 -24.49 20.09
CA PRO A 140 30.02 -24.97 20.98
C PRO A 140 28.93 -23.90 21.27
N THR A 141 29.23 -22.62 21.08
CA THR A 141 28.25 -21.54 21.21
C THR A 141 27.19 -21.58 20.08
N VAL A 142 27.60 -21.92 18.85
CA VAL A 142 26.67 -22.02 17.71
C VAL A 142 25.81 -23.27 17.85
N LEU A 143 26.40 -24.39 18.29
CA LEU A 143 25.67 -25.64 18.53
C LEU A 143 24.68 -25.53 19.71
N ASN A 144 25.03 -24.80 20.77
CA ASN A 144 24.14 -24.58 21.91
C ASN A 144 22.98 -23.60 21.62
N THR A 145 23.19 -22.65 20.72
CA THR A 145 22.08 -21.73 20.28
C THR A 145 21.08 -22.47 19.40
N LEU A 146 21.50 -23.58 18.78
CA LEU A 146 20.68 -24.44 17.95
C LEU A 146 20.09 -25.65 18.70
N ASN A 147 20.15 -25.65 20.06
CA ASN A 147 19.58 -26.72 20.86
C ASN A 147 18.05 -26.78 20.67
N GLY A 148 17.57 -27.97 20.30
CA GLY A 148 16.22 -28.25 19.85
C GLY A 148 15.09 -27.90 20.81
N GLU A 149 15.36 -27.76 22.13
CA GLU A 149 14.35 -27.34 23.11
C GLU A 149 13.82 -25.92 22.88
N SER A 150 14.69 -25.00 22.46
CA SER A 150 14.28 -23.63 22.16
C SER A 150 13.36 -23.58 20.94
N VAL A 151 13.64 -24.36 19.90
CA VAL A 151 12.87 -24.31 18.64
C VAL A 151 11.60 -25.15 18.74
N VAL A 152 11.60 -26.29 19.43
CA VAL A 152 10.37 -27.02 19.74
C VAL A 152 9.43 -26.16 20.60
N ASN A 153 9.97 -25.39 21.54
CA ASN A 153 9.20 -24.43 22.33
C ASN A 153 8.73 -23.25 21.46
N TYR A 154 9.57 -22.73 20.58
CA TYR A 154 9.18 -21.71 19.59
C TYR A 154 8.11 -22.23 18.60
N THR A 155 8.25 -23.43 18.02
CA THR A 155 7.25 -24.00 17.12
C THR A 155 5.94 -24.34 17.84
N ARG A 156 5.99 -24.79 19.09
CA ARG A 156 4.81 -25.00 19.94
C ARG A 156 4.15 -23.67 20.31
N GLU A 157 4.95 -22.68 20.63
CA GLU A 157 4.50 -21.32 20.93
C GLU A 157 3.95 -20.62 19.66
N TRP A 158 4.58 -20.82 18.51
CA TRP A 158 4.07 -20.36 17.21
C TRP A 158 2.82 -21.13 16.77
N GLY A 159 2.73 -22.42 17.03
CA GLY A 159 1.52 -23.21 16.76
C GLY A 159 0.32 -22.78 17.61
N THR A 160 0.55 -22.50 18.91
CA THR A 160 -0.49 -21.99 19.81
C THR A 160 -0.77 -20.50 19.56
N LYS A 161 0.26 -19.68 19.35
CA LYS A 161 0.11 -18.27 18.98
C LYS A 161 -0.44 -18.16 17.55
N GLY A 162 -0.09 -19.04 16.63
CA GLY A 162 -0.66 -19.10 15.28
C GLY A 162 -2.18 -19.24 15.28
N GLY A 163 -2.72 -20.11 16.14
CA GLY A 163 -4.16 -20.20 16.36
C GLY A 163 -4.76 -18.89 16.89
N THR A 164 -4.09 -18.26 17.86
CA THR A 164 -4.51 -16.96 18.43
C THR A 164 -4.35 -15.83 17.40
N TYR A 165 -3.29 -15.85 16.58
CA TYR A 165 -3.11 -14.91 15.47
C TYR A 165 -4.20 -15.08 14.42
N VAL A 166 -4.61 -16.30 14.07
CA VAL A 166 -5.72 -16.54 13.13
C VAL A 166 -7.02 -15.97 13.69
N VAL A 167 -7.33 -16.21 14.97
CA VAL A 167 -8.55 -15.68 15.62
C VAL A 167 -8.49 -14.14 15.70
N ASN A 168 -7.36 -13.56 16.09
CA ASN A 168 -7.18 -12.11 16.14
C ASN A 168 -7.20 -11.49 14.73
N THR A 169 -6.66 -12.19 13.74
CA THR A 169 -6.73 -11.78 12.33
C THR A 169 -8.16 -11.81 11.81
N MET A 170 -8.98 -12.78 12.22
CA MET A 170 -10.41 -12.79 11.89
C MET A 170 -11.17 -11.59 12.51
N GLY A 171 -10.86 -11.22 13.75
CA GLY A 171 -11.39 -10.00 14.37
C GLY A 171 -10.95 -8.73 13.64
N THR A 172 -9.69 -8.69 13.23
CA THR A 172 -9.14 -7.59 12.41
C THR A 172 -9.81 -7.55 11.03
N ILE A 173 -9.97 -8.69 10.36
CA ILE A 173 -10.67 -8.80 9.07
C ILE A 173 -12.12 -8.31 9.21
N LEU A 174 -12.82 -8.65 10.31
CA LEU A 174 -14.18 -8.16 10.55
C LEU A 174 -14.23 -6.64 10.70
N SER A 175 -13.30 -6.04 11.43
CA SER A 175 -13.18 -4.58 11.56
C SER A 175 -12.88 -3.92 10.21
N TRP A 176 -11.98 -4.50 9.43
CA TRP A 176 -11.68 -4.02 8.07
C TRP A 176 -12.88 -4.17 7.14
N THR A 177 -13.69 -5.23 7.29
CA THR A 177 -14.90 -5.44 6.49
C THR A 177 -15.90 -4.32 6.72
N VAL A 178 -16.09 -3.88 7.96
CA VAL A 178 -16.96 -2.73 8.28
C VAL A 178 -16.43 -1.44 7.66
N ASN A 179 -15.13 -1.17 7.80
CA ASN A 179 -14.50 0.02 7.23
C ASN A 179 -14.57 0.02 5.69
N ILE A 180 -14.36 -1.13 5.06
CA ILE A 180 -14.50 -1.29 3.61
C ILE A 180 -15.96 -1.10 3.18
N ALA A 181 -16.93 -1.65 3.91
CA ALA A 181 -18.35 -1.50 3.58
C ALA A 181 -18.80 -0.03 3.69
N LEU A 182 -18.41 0.66 4.77
CA LEU A 182 -18.68 2.10 4.93
C LEU A 182 -17.96 2.92 3.86
N GLY A 183 -16.69 2.61 3.59
CA GLY A 183 -15.91 3.22 2.53
C GLY A 183 -16.55 3.03 1.15
N LEU A 184 -17.08 1.84 0.88
CA LEU A 184 -17.76 1.53 -0.37
C LEU A 184 -19.04 2.36 -0.55
N ILE A 185 -19.87 2.44 0.49
CA ILE A 185 -21.07 3.28 0.49
C ILE A 185 -20.67 4.73 0.20
N PHE A 186 -19.66 5.24 0.90
CA PHE A 186 -19.14 6.59 0.68
C PHE A 186 -18.59 6.78 -0.74
N ALA A 187 -17.87 5.79 -1.29
CA ALA A 187 -17.37 5.81 -2.66
C ALA A 187 -18.50 5.91 -3.68
N ILE A 188 -19.57 5.15 -3.51
CA ILE A 188 -20.74 5.21 -4.40
C ILE A 188 -21.39 6.60 -4.35
N TYR A 189 -21.60 7.18 -3.17
CA TYR A 189 -22.13 8.54 -3.03
C TYR A 189 -21.21 9.57 -3.68
N MET A 190 -19.90 9.48 -3.44
CA MET A 190 -18.93 10.38 -4.09
C MET A 190 -18.98 10.29 -5.61
N LEU A 191 -19.09 9.07 -6.16
CA LEU A 191 -19.15 8.86 -7.60
C LEU A 191 -20.47 9.38 -8.20
N LEU A 192 -21.61 9.16 -7.54
CA LEU A 192 -22.90 9.62 -8.00
C LEU A 192 -22.97 11.14 -8.02
N ASP A 193 -22.49 11.79 -6.95
CA ASP A 193 -22.58 13.25 -6.77
C ASP A 193 -21.28 14.01 -7.14
N LYS A 194 -20.36 13.38 -7.84
CA LYS A 194 -19.03 13.95 -8.18
C LYS A 194 -19.13 15.35 -8.77
N GLU A 195 -19.98 15.55 -9.77
CA GLU A 195 -20.13 16.85 -10.45
C GLU A 195 -20.71 17.92 -9.52
N ARG A 196 -21.68 17.53 -8.68
CA ARG A 196 -22.28 18.39 -7.68
C ARG A 196 -21.26 18.79 -6.61
N LEU A 197 -20.51 17.83 -6.08
CA LEU A 197 -19.45 18.07 -5.09
C LEU A 197 -18.36 18.99 -5.64
N MET A 198 -17.91 18.75 -6.88
CA MET A 198 -16.91 19.61 -7.53
C MET A 198 -17.45 21.02 -7.76
N SER A 199 -18.71 21.16 -8.16
CA SER A 199 -19.33 22.48 -8.37
C SER A 199 -19.52 23.24 -7.06
N GLN A 200 -19.95 22.55 -5.99
CA GLN A 200 -20.06 23.13 -4.65
C GLN A 200 -18.70 23.56 -4.11
N GLY A 201 -17.67 22.72 -4.22
CA GLY A 201 -16.31 23.07 -3.82
C GLY A 201 -15.77 24.30 -4.55
N LYS A 202 -15.97 24.38 -5.87
CA LYS A 202 -15.60 25.56 -6.65
C LYS A 202 -16.37 26.81 -6.25
N ARG A 203 -17.68 26.69 -5.92
CA ARG A 203 -18.50 27.84 -5.46
C ARG A 203 -18.01 28.33 -4.10
N ILE A 204 -17.73 27.44 -3.16
CA ILE A 204 -17.19 27.81 -1.85
C ILE A 204 -15.83 28.49 -2.02
N LEU A 205 -14.92 27.91 -2.81
CA LEU A 205 -13.62 28.54 -3.08
C LEU A 205 -13.77 29.97 -3.66
N LYS A 206 -14.65 30.15 -4.66
CA LYS A 206 -14.87 31.43 -5.27
C LYS A 206 -15.54 32.46 -4.32
N ALA A 207 -16.29 31.98 -3.33
CA ALA A 207 -16.95 32.86 -2.37
C ALA A 207 -15.99 33.40 -1.29
N TYR A 208 -14.99 32.62 -0.90
CA TYR A 208 -14.11 32.95 0.22
C TYR A 208 -12.65 33.17 -0.14
N ALA A 209 -12.21 32.83 -1.36
CA ALA A 209 -10.84 32.98 -1.81
C ALA A 209 -10.73 33.90 -3.03
N SER A 210 -9.57 34.56 -3.18
CA SER A 210 -9.28 35.38 -4.36
C SER A 210 -9.16 34.51 -5.63
N ASP A 211 -9.36 35.08 -6.80
CA ASP A 211 -9.24 34.35 -8.09
C ASP A 211 -7.87 33.67 -8.26
N THR A 212 -6.81 34.29 -7.77
CA THR A 212 -5.47 33.72 -7.78
C THR A 212 -5.41 32.41 -6.96
N TRP A 213 -6.00 32.38 -5.77
CA TRP A 213 -6.10 31.20 -4.94
C TRP A 213 -6.98 30.11 -5.56
N VAL A 214 -8.12 30.51 -6.14
CA VAL A 214 -9.02 29.58 -6.85
C VAL A 214 -8.29 28.86 -7.99
N ASN A 215 -7.54 29.60 -8.79
CA ASN A 215 -6.76 29.05 -9.89
C ASN A 215 -5.65 28.10 -9.38
N ARG A 216 -4.93 28.50 -8.32
CA ARG A 216 -3.86 27.70 -7.73
C ARG A 216 -4.39 26.39 -7.13
N VAL A 217 -5.47 26.44 -6.36
CA VAL A 217 -6.10 25.21 -5.79
C VAL A 217 -6.64 24.30 -6.89
N THR A 218 -7.25 24.87 -7.93
CA THR A 218 -7.76 24.10 -9.07
C THR A 218 -6.62 23.44 -9.84
N TYR A 219 -5.50 24.12 -10.01
CA TYR A 219 -4.28 23.55 -10.62
C TYR A 219 -3.72 22.41 -9.80
N VAL A 220 -3.52 22.61 -8.48
CA VAL A 220 -3.05 21.57 -7.56
C VAL A 220 -3.94 20.34 -7.60
N ALA A 221 -5.27 20.53 -7.52
CA ALA A 221 -6.22 19.43 -7.59
C ALA A 221 -6.13 18.66 -8.93
N LYS A 222 -5.96 19.38 -10.06
CA LYS A 222 -5.79 18.75 -11.37
C LYS A 222 -4.52 17.92 -11.45
N VAL A 223 -3.38 18.45 -10.96
CA VAL A 223 -2.10 17.73 -10.92
C VAL A 223 -2.22 16.49 -10.02
N ALA A 224 -2.82 16.63 -8.84
CA ALA A 224 -3.05 15.51 -7.92
C ALA A 224 -3.86 14.40 -8.59
N VAL A 225 -5.04 14.73 -9.12
CA VAL A 225 -5.90 13.74 -9.79
C VAL A 225 -5.17 13.03 -10.94
N GLN A 226 -4.41 13.77 -11.73
CA GLN A 226 -3.65 13.19 -12.84
C GLN A 226 -2.54 12.26 -12.35
N THR A 227 -1.76 12.68 -11.33
CA THR A 227 -0.65 11.90 -10.77
C THR A 227 -1.16 10.62 -10.11
N PHE A 228 -2.21 10.72 -9.30
CA PHE A 228 -2.86 9.57 -8.68
C PHE A 228 -3.40 8.58 -9.70
N SER A 229 -4.14 9.08 -10.73
CA SER A 229 -4.69 8.23 -11.78
C SER A 229 -3.60 7.49 -12.55
N SER A 230 -2.57 8.20 -12.95
CA SER A 230 -1.44 7.61 -13.67
C SER A 230 -0.71 6.57 -12.84
N PHE A 231 -0.50 6.86 -11.53
CA PHE A 231 0.15 5.94 -10.61
C PHE A 231 -0.66 4.65 -10.43
N PHE A 232 -1.95 4.74 -10.09
CA PHE A 232 -2.78 3.55 -9.86
C PHE A 232 -2.93 2.68 -11.11
N VAL A 233 -3.13 3.30 -12.28
CA VAL A 233 -3.19 2.56 -13.54
C VAL A 233 -1.85 1.90 -13.85
N GLY A 234 -0.75 2.64 -13.70
CA GLY A 234 0.59 2.12 -13.92
C GLY A 234 0.92 0.95 -12.98
N GLN A 235 0.67 1.12 -11.69
CA GLN A 235 0.93 0.09 -10.67
C GLN A 235 0.11 -1.18 -10.89
N PHE A 236 -1.17 -1.03 -11.30
CA PHE A 236 -2.01 -2.18 -11.62
C PHE A 236 -1.50 -2.95 -12.85
N ILE A 237 -1.11 -2.23 -13.90
CA ILE A 237 -0.54 -2.84 -15.12
C ILE A 237 0.78 -3.52 -14.81
N ASP A 238 1.64 -2.87 -14.06
CA ASP A 238 2.94 -3.39 -13.64
C ASP A 238 2.80 -4.69 -12.83
N ALA A 239 1.96 -4.69 -11.80
CA ALA A 239 1.65 -5.85 -10.98
C ALA A 239 1.10 -7.03 -11.80
N LEU A 240 0.24 -6.74 -12.79
CA LEU A 240 -0.31 -7.75 -13.69
C LEU A 240 0.78 -8.34 -14.59
N ILE A 241 1.62 -7.50 -15.18
CA ILE A 241 2.72 -7.96 -16.05
C ILE A 241 3.72 -8.79 -15.25
N LEU A 242 4.10 -8.34 -14.07
CA LEU A 242 5.01 -9.06 -13.19
C LEU A 242 4.44 -10.44 -12.80
N GLY A 243 3.17 -10.50 -12.38
CA GLY A 243 2.50 -11.75 -12.06
C GLY A 243 2.47 -12.73 -13.26
N ILE A 244 2.10 -12.23 -14.45
CA ILE A 244 2.08 -13.04 -15.67
C ILE A 244 3.49 -13.52 -16.03
N MET A 245 4.47 -12.63 -15.98
CA MET A 245 5.86 -12.93 -16.35
C MET A 245 6.46 -14.01 -15.44
N VAL A 246 6.26 -13.88 -14.13
CA VAL A 246 6.68 -14.91 -13.16
C VAL A 246 5.94 -16.22 -13.41
N GLY A 247 4.60 -16.17 -13.56
CA GLY A 247 3.80 -17.38 -13.78
C GLY A 247 4.19 -18.14 -15.03
N VAL A 248 4.38 -17.45 -16.14
CA VAL A 248 4.81 -18.05 -17.42
C VAL A 248 6.20 -18.66 -17.29
N THR A 249 7.14 -17.94 -16.69
CA THR A 249 8.52 -18.44 -16.53
C THR A 249 8.57 -19.68 -15.62
N LEU A 250 7.87 -19.66 -14.49
CA LEU A 250 7.81 -20.82 -13.58
C LEU A 250 7.11 -22.02 -14.24
N TRP A 251 6.08 -21.77 -15.05
CA TRP A 251 5.40 -22.81 -15.82
C TRP A 251 6.32 -23.45 -16.86
N ILE A 252 7.08 -22.65 -17.61
CA ILE A 252 8.08 -23.13 -18.59
C ILE A 252 9.18 -23.95 -17.89
N CYS A 253 9.62 -23.51 -16.70
CA CYS A 253 10.62 -24.22 -15.90
C CYS A 253 10.05 -25.45 -15.18
N ASN A 254 8.76 -25.77 -15.36
CA ASN A 254 8.06 -26.87 -14.72
C ASN A 254 8.14 -26.86 -13.19
N ILE A 255 8.17 -25.64 -12.60
CA ILE A 255 8.19 -25.43 -11.15
C ILE A 255 6.78 -25.58 -10.59
N SER A 256 6.64 -26.33 -9.51
CA SER A 256 5.36 -26.55 -8.83
C SER A 256 4.76 -25.22 -8.32
N TYR A 257 3.44 -25.15 -8.23
CA TYR A 257 2.71 -23.98 -7.72
C TYR A 257 2.93 -22.66 -8.51
N ALA A 258 3.36 -22.75 -9.78
CA ALA A 258 3.61 -21.58 -10.63
C ALA A 258 2.44 -20.56 -10.63
N THR A 259 1.20 -21.05 -10.79
CA THR A 259 0.00 -20.20 -10.80
C THR A 259 -0.24 -19.51 -9.46
N THR A 260 -0.01 -20.22 -8.34
CA THR A 260 -0.15 -19.67 -7.00
C THR A 260 0.83 -18.55 -6.75
N ILE A 261 2.10 -18.83 -7.04
CA ILE A 261 3.19 -17.87 -6.85
C ILE A 261 2.97 -16.64 -7.73
N ALA A 262 2.54 -16.84 -8.98
CA ALA A 262 2.18 -15.76 -9.90
C ALA A 262 1.06 -14.86 -9.34
N CYS A 263 0.00 -15.46 -8.81
CA CYS A 263 -1.11 -14.72 -8.19
C CYS A 263 -0.65 -13.96 -6.94
N VAL A 264 0.15 -14.58 -6.10
CA VAL A 264 0.68 -13.94 -4.88
C VAL A 264 1.56 -12.75 -5.25
N ILE A 265 2.49 -12.92 -6.19
CA ILE A 265 3.38 -11.83 -6.65
C ILE A 265 2.59 -10.71 -7.33
N GLY A 266 1.62 -11.05 -8.19
CA GLY A 266 0.76 -10.05 -8.82
C GLY A 266 -0.07 -9.26 -7.80
N LEU A 267 -0.57 -9.90 -6.75
CA LEU A 267 -1.32 -9.23 -5.68
C LEU A 267 -0.43 -8.35 -4.80
N THR A 268 0.67 -8.92 -4.31
CA THR A 268 1.60 -8.17 -3.46
C THR A 268 2.29 -7.06 -4.24
N GLY A 269 2.52 -7.23 -5.54
CA GLY A 269 3.06 -6.24 -6.46
C GLY A 269 2.25 -4.94 -6.56
N LEU A 270 0.99 -4.92 -6.09
CA LEU A 270 0.23 -3.68 -5.93
C LEU A 270 0.83 -2.74 -4.86
N ILE A 271 1.66 -3.27 -3.96
CA ILE A 271 2.39 -2.47 -2.97
C ILE A 271 3.77 -2.15 -3.55
N PRO A 272 4.05 -0.88 -3.87
CA PRO A 272 5.30 -0.50 -4.52
C PRO A 272 6.52 -0.92 -3.69
N LEU A 273 7.56 -1.39 -4.34
CA LEU A 273 8.84 -1.83 -3.76
C LEU A 273 8.75 -3.04 -2.81
N VAL A 274 7.80 -3.04 -1.89
CA VAL A 274 7.68 -4.08 -0.84
C VAL A 274 7.03 -5.34 -1.38
N GLY A 275 6.12 -5.20 -2.34
CA GLY A 275 5.26 -6.28 -2.82
C GLY A 275 6.01 -7.48 -3.38
N ILE A 276 7.02 -7.23 -4.21
CA ILE A 276 7.81 -8.30 -4.82
C ILE A 276 8.61 -9.10 -3.80
N TYR A 277 9.17 -8.44 -2.76
CA TYR A 277 9.91 -9.12 -1.71
C TYR A 277 8.99 -9.97 -0.82
N VAL A 278 7.82 -9.44 -0.47
CA VAL A 278 6.82 -10.19 0.31
C VAL A 278 6.30 -11.39 -0.48
N GLY A 279 5.88 -11.18 -1.72
CA GLY A 279 5.40 -12.24 -2.60
C GLY A 279 6.50 -13.25 -2.92
N GLY A 280 7.72 -12.77 -3.16
CA GLY A 280 8.89 -13.57 -3.41
C GLY A 280 9.27 -14.48 -2.25
N LEU A 281 9.29 -13.93 -1.03
CA LEU A 281 9.53 -14.71 0.19
C LEU A 281 8.45 -15.79 0.38
N MET A 282 7.18 -15.44 0.20
CA MET A 282 6.08 -16.40 0.31
C MET A 282 6.24 -17.54 -0.71
N GLY A 283 6.57 -17.22 -1.97
CA GLY A 283 6.82 -18.21 -3.01
C GLY A 283 8.02 -19.11 -2.70
N ALA A 284 9.12 -18.53 -2.21
CA ALA A 284 10.29 -19.29 -1.80
C ALA A 284 9.98 -20.26 -0.66
N VAL A 285 9.23 -19.83 0.35
CA VAL A 285 8.84 -20.68 1.48
C VAL A 285 7.92 -21.81 1.03
N ILE A 286 6.97 -21.55 0.12
CA ILE A 286 6.13 -22.59 -0.48
C ILE A 286 6.99 -23.67 -1.15
N LEU A 287 7.95 -23.26 -1.98
CA LEU A 287 8.80 -24.20 -2.72
C LEU A 287 9.79 -24.93 -1.82
N LEU A 288 10.29 -24.29 -0.76
CA LEU A 288 11.16 -24.95 0.23
C LEU A 288 10.50 -26.16 0.89
N THR A 289 9.17 -26.16 1.05
CA THR A 289 8.45 -27.31 1.62
C THR A 289 8.41 -28.53 0.68
N ILE A 290 8.76 -28.36 -0.60
CA ILE A 290 8.69 -29.39 -1.64
C ILE A 290 10.09 -29.80 -2.08
N SER A 291 10.87 -28.83 -2.52
CA SER A 291 12.22 -29.01 -3.06
C SER A 291 13.07 -27.78 -2.78
N PRO A 292 14.14 -27.90 -1.97
CA PRO A 292 15.08 -26.80 -1.75
C PRO A 292 15.73 -26.32 -3.06
N MET A 293 15.91 -27.22 -4.04
CA MET A 293 16.47 -26.87 -5.34
C MET A 293 15.51 -25.99 -6.14
N ASP A 294 14.21 -26.33 -6.16
CA ASP A 294 13.20 -25.50 -6.85
C ASP A 294 13.06 -24.13 -6.21
N ALA A 295 13.18 -24.05 -4.88
CA ALA A 295 13.19 -22.77 -4.17
C ALA A 295 14.41 -21.91 -4.57
N LEU A 296 15.61 -22.52 -4.67
CA LEU A 296 16.80 -21.80 -5.10
C LEU A 296 16.69 -21.31 -6.55
N ILE A 297 16.25 -22.19 -7.46
CA ILE A 297 16.01 -21.83 -8.87
C ILE A 297 14.99 -20.70 -8.98
N TYR A 298 13.90 -20.78 -8.21
CA TYR A 298 12.87 -19.74 -8.16
C TYR A 298 13.42 -18.38 -7.73
N VAL A 299 14.23 -18.33 -6.66
CA VAL A 299 14.82 -17.06 -6.18
C VAL A 299 15.70 -16.43 -7.26
N ILE A 300 16.49 -17.24 -7.97
CA ILE A 300 17.31 -16.76 -9.09
C ILE A 300 16.43 -16.22 -10.23
N ILE A 301 15.39 -16.97 -10.61
CA ILE A 301 14.44 -16.55 -11.64
C ILE A 301 13.76 -15.25 -11.23
N LEU A 302 13.26 -15.16 -9.99
CA LEU A 302 12.57 -13.99 -9.49
C LEU A 302 13.47 -12.76 -9.53
N GLU A 303 14.72 -12.88 -9.11
CA GLU A 303 15.67 -11.76 -9.14
C GLU A 303 15.95 -11.30 -10.57
N VAL A 304 16.15 -12.22 -11.51
CA VAL A 304 16.33 -11.86 -12.93
C VAL A 304 15.09 -11.15 -13.49
N LEU A 305 13.89 -11.66 -13.20
CA LEU A 305 12.66 -11.06 -13.66
C LEU A 305 12.43 -9.69 -13.02
N HIS A 306 12.77 -9.54 -11.73
CA HIS A 306 12.71 -8.25 -11.03
C HIS A 306 13.68 -7.23 -11.63
N GLN A 307 14.89 -7.64 -12.01
CA GLN A 307 15.83 -6.76 -12.72
C GLN A 307 15.28 -6.29 -14.08
N ILE A 308 14.61 -7.17 -14.81
CA ILE A 308 13.96 -6.81 -16.07
C ILE A 308 12.78 -5.86 -15.82
N GLU A 309 11.94 -6.16 -14.82
CA GLU A 309 10.81 -5.33 -14.43
C GLU A 309 11.29 -3.93 -14.02
N SER A 310 12.21 -3.82 -13.07
CA SER A 310 12.65 -2.55 -12.49
C SER A 310 13.42 -1.66 -13.47
N ASN A 311 14.19 -2.25 -14.38
CA ASN A 311 15.02 -1.48 -15.32
C ASN A 311 14.37 -1.23 -16.69
N VAL A 312 13.40 -2.06 -17.11
CA VAL A 312 12.80 -1.97 -18.44
C VAL A 312 11.32 -1.68 -18.41
N ILE A 313 10.56 -2.40 -17.57
CA ILE A 313 9.09 -2.37 -17.58
C ILE A 313 8.59 -1.20 -16.72
N TYR A 314 9.02 -1.13 -15.47
CA TYR A 314 8.58 -0.11 -14.52
C TYR A 314 8.81 1.33 -15.01
N PRO A 315 9.98 1.70 -15.57
CA PRO A 315 10.20 3.05 -16.10
C PRO A 315 9.25 3.41 -17.24
N LYS A 316 8.87 2.44 -18.09
CA LYS A 316 7.96 2.68 -19.23
C LYS A 316 6.50 2.82 -18.79
N ILE A 317 6.07 2.11 -17.75
CA ILE A 317 4.67 2.05 -17.33
C ILE A 317 4.39 3.09 -16.25
N VAL A 318 5.19 3.13 -15.20
CA VAL A 318 4.99 3.97 -14.02
C VAL A 318 5.92 5.18 -14.05
N GLY A 319 7.21 4.99 -14.36
CA GLY A 319 8.25 5.99 -14.16
C GLY A 319 8.02 7.31 -14.90
N ASN A 320 7.65 7.28 -16.19
CA ASN A 320 7.37 8.50 -16.98
C ASN A 320 6.06 9.20 -16.56
N SER A 321 5.15 8.48 -15.91
CA SER A 321 3.83 9.00 -15.52
C SER A 321 3.85 9.70 -14.17
N VAL A 322 4.74 9.29 -13.27
CA VAL A 322 4.84 9.81 -11.89
C VAL A 322 5.99 10.81 -11.75
N GLY A 323 7.10 10.60 -12.48
CA GLY A 323 8.26 11.51 -12.51
C GLY A 323 8.99 11.66 -11.17
N LEU A 324 8.83 10.68 -10.26
CA LEU A 324 9.42 10.72 -8.92
C LEU A 324 10.69 9.88 -8.89
N PRO A 325 11.86 10.42 -8.48
CA PRO A 325 13.07 9.64 -8.26
C PRO A 325 12.88 8.51 -7.23
N GLY A 326 13.50 7.35 -7.47
CA GLY A 326 13.31 6.14 -6.65
C GLY A 326 13.55 6.34 -5.14
N LEU A 327 14.49 7.21 -4.76
CA LEU A 327 14.72 7.57 -3.36
C LEU A 327 13.46 8.12 -2.68
N TRP A 328 12.73 9.00 -3.37
CA TRP A 328 11.48 9.58 -2.84
C TRP A 328 10.34 8.58 -2.81
N VAL A 329 10.31 7.62 -3.78
CA VAL A 329 9.37 6.49 -3.74
C VAL A 329 9.62 5.66 -2.48
N PHE A 330 10.87 5.31 -2.21
CA PHE A 330 11.27 4.56 -1.01
C PHE A 330 10.90 5.30 0.28
N ALA A 331 11.20 6.58 0.37
CA ALA A 331 10.83 7.40 1.52
C ALA A 331 9.29 7.47 1.70
N ALA A 332 8.55 7.64 0.61
CA ALA A 332 7.09 7.68 0.64
C ALA A 332 6.47 6.36 1.15
N VAL A 333 7.04 5.22 0.74
CA VAL A 333 6.59 3.89 1.20
C VAL A 333 6.87 3.69 2.70
N ILE A 334 8.07 4.05 3.19
CA ILE A 334 8.41 3.91 4.61
C ILE A 334 7.54 4.82 5.47
N ILE A 335 7.47 6.11 5.14
CA ILE A 335 6.69 7.09 5.91
C ILE A 335 5.20 6.75 5.85
N GLY A 336 4.69 6.46 4.66
CA GLY A 336 3.29 6.06 4.49
C GLY A 336 2.96 4.78 5.26
N GLY A 337 3.86 3.79 5.19
CA GLY A 337 3.72 2.53 5.91
C GLY A 337 3.68 2.68 7.42
N SER A 338 4.51 3.56 7.98
CA SER A 338 4.53 3.84 9.43
C SER A 338 3.27 4.59 9.91
N LEU A 339 2.66 5.42 9.06
CA LEU A 339 1.49 6.23 9.42
C LEU A 339 0.17 5.47 9.28
N MET A 340 -0.01 4.72 8.18
CA MET A 340 -1.29 4.10 7.83
C MET A 340 -1.15 2.65 7.33
N GLY A 341 -0.04 1.99 7.61
CA GLY A 341 0.22 0.61 7.15
C GLY A 341 0.21 0.49 5.63
N VAL A 342 -0.33 -0.60 5.12
CA VAL A 342 -0.38 -0.90 3.66
C VAL A 342 -1.08 0.21 2.87
N THR A 343 -2.18 0.76 3.41
CA THR A 343 -2.91 1.87 2.77
C THR A 343 -2.01 3.10 2.60
N GLY A 344 -1.21 3.42 3.62
CA GLY A 344 -0.27 4.52 3.56
C GLY A 344 0.89 4.28 2.58
N MET A 345 1.38 3.05 2.44
CA MET A 345 2.38 2.70 1.41
C MET A 345 1.86 2.98 0.00
N ILE A 346 0.61 2.61 -0.28
CA ILE A 346 0.00 2.76 -1.60
C ILE A 346 -0.33 4.23 -1.90
N ILE A 347 -0.87 4.98 -0.93
CA ILE A 347 -1.27 6.39 -1.12
C ILE A 347 -0.07 7.33 -1.02
N GLY A 348 0.93 7.00 -0.22
CA GLY A 348 2.10 7.82 0.03
C GLY A 348 2.88 8.17 -1.23
N VAL A 349 3.06 7.20 -2.12
CA VAL A 349 3.82 7.41 -3.36
C VAL A 349 3.19 8.48 -4.26
N PRO A 350 1.91 8.41 -4.67
CA PRO A 350 1.31 9.43 -5.50
C PRO A 350 1.14 10.78 -4.77
N LEU A 351 1.03 10.77 -3.43
CA LEU A 351 1.00 11.99 -2.64
C LEU A 351 2.34 12.74 -2.74
N VAL A 352 3.46 12.04 -2.44
CA VAL A 352 4.81 12.61 -2.54
C VAL A 352 5.13 13.01 -3.98
N ALA A 353 4.73 12.22 -4.96
CA ALA A 353 4.89 12.56 -6.37
C ALA A 353 4.15 13.84 -6.76
N THR A 354 2.93 14.04 -6.25
CA THR A 354 2.18 15.26 -6.47
C THR A 354 2.91 16.46 -5.86
N CYS A 355 3.36 16.36 -4.61
CA CYS A 355 4.12 17.41 -3.94
C CYS A 355 5.43 17.72 -4.68
N TYR A 356 6.17 16.70 -5.09
CA TYR A 356 7.40 16.84 -5.84
C TYR A 356 7.17 17.55 -7.18
N LYS A 357 6.17 17.15 -7.94
CA LYS A 357 5.83 17.75 -9.24
C LYS A 357 5.46 19.21 -9.10
N LEU A 358 4.64 19.55 -8.09
CA LEU A 358 4.27 20.94 -7.82
C LEU A 358 5.47 21.78 -7.41
N LEU A 359 6.36 21.25 -6.57
CA LEU A 359 7.58 21.91 -6.14
C LEU A 359 8.53 22.18 -7.32
N MET A 360 8.76 21.16 -8.16
CA MET A 360 9.65 21.31 -9.32
C MET A 360 9.11 22.30 -10.34
N THR A 361 7.79 22.33 -10.57
CA THR A 361 7.18 23.35 -11.44
C THR A 361 7.38 24.77 -10.89
N ASP A 362 7.18 24.98 -9.56
CA ASP A 362 7.41 26.30 -8.94
C ASP A 362 8.91 26.72 -9.00
N VAL A 363 9.83 25.76 -8.85
CA VAL A 363 11.28 26.01 -8.97
C VAL A 363 11.64 26.39 -10.39
N GLU A 364 11.15 25.67 -11.40
CA GLU A 364 11.41 25.96 -12.81
C GLU A 364 10.86 27.34 -13.21
N GLU A 365 9.64 27.71 -12.78
CA GLU A 365 9.05 29.02 -13.02
C GLU A 365 9.88 30.15 -12.38
N ARG A 366 10.40 29.94 -11.18
CA ARG A 366 11.26 30.95 -10.50
C ARG A 366 12.63 31.09 -11.14
N LEU A 367 13.25 30.01 -11.57
CA LEU A 367 14.54 30.04 -12.27
C LEU A 367 14.39 30.75 -13.61
N ALA A 368 13.37 30.43 -14.39
CA ALA A 368 13.08 31.09 -15.66
C ALA A 368 12.82 32.61 -15.49
N SER A 369 12.18 33.01 -14.37
CA SER A 369 11.96 34.43 -14.07
C SER A 369 13.21 35.17 -13.66
N ASN A 370 14.20 34.45 -13.08
CA ASN A 370 15.48 35.04 -12.65
C ASN A 370 16.52 35.09 -13.79
N GLU A 371 16.43 34.18 -14.78
CA GLU A 371 17.32 34.19 -15.96
C GLU A 371 16.86 35.19 -17.05
N GLY A 372 15.65 35.72 -16.92
CA GLY A 372 15.08 36.74 -17.82
C GLY A 372 15.35 38.19 -17.37
N LEU A 373 16.12 38.38 -16.30
CA LEU A 373 16.62 39.66 -15.79
C LEU A 373 18.10 39.79 -16.12
#